data_d2efca1ad395a2df66d47f03187a9bc6
#
_entry.id   d2efca1ad395a2df66d47f03187a9bc6
#
_cell.length_a   1.000
_cell.length_b   1.000
_cell.length_c   1.000
_cell.angle_alpha   90.00
_cell.angle_beta   90.00
_cell.angle_gamma   90.00
#
_symmetry.space_group_name_H-M   'P 1'
#
loop_
_entity.id
_entity.type
_entity.pdbx_description
1 polymer ?
#
loop_
_entity_poly.entity_id
_entity_poly.type
_entity_poly.pdbx_seq_one_letter_code
_entity_poly.pdbx_strand_id
1 'polypeptide(L)'
;MFFPKLTAPPQQRITADRFLGLDRRGGSPMGSFREMENLWAGGYPVMETRPARGVVAMLKEPHGLTCRDAPVWVDGRTLFINGQKTELVLTDGDKQLVSMGAYLLIWPDKKYINTQDLTEYGGLENRTVSTGEVTVSLCR
;
A
#
# COMPACT_ATOMS: atom_id res chain seq x y z
N MET A 1 61.49 13.58 -25.95
CA MET A 1 60.23 13.91 -25.30
C MET A 1 60.03 12.93 -24.17
N PHE A 2 60.18 13.35 -22.91
CA PHE A 2 60.01 12.49 -21.75
C PHE A 2 58.55 12.53 -21.30
N PHE A 3 57.85 11.43 -21.39
CA PHE A 3 56.52 11.31 -20.78
C PHE A 3 56.69 10.96 -19.31
N PRO A 4 56.01 11.68 -18.40
CA PRO A 4 56.03 11.32 -16.98
C PRO A 4 55.43 9.91 -16.79
N LYS A 5 56.17 9.07 -16.05
CA LYS A 5 55.69 7.72 -15.71
C LYS A 5 54.54 7.89 -14.71
N LEU A 6 53.32 7.63 -15.19
CA LEU A 6 52.13 7.64 -14.33
C LEU A 6 52.23 6.46 -13.35
N THR A 7 52.34 6.75 -12.08
CA THR A 7 52.26 5.75 -11.03
C THR A 7 50.81 5.25 -10.97
N ALA A 8 50.61 3.95 -11.11
CA ALA A 8 49.27 3.39 -10.94
C ALA A 8 48.70 3.73 -9.57
N PRO A 9 47.46 4.15 -9.46
CA PRO A 9 46.86 4.45 -8.16
C PRO A 9 46.89 3.20 -7.29
N PRO A 10 47.09 3.36 -5.96
CA PRO A 10 47.11 2.24 -5.04
C PRO A 10 45.77 1.49 -5.14
N GLN A 11 45.83 0.20 -5.44
CA GLN A 11 44.64 -0.64 -5.47
C GLN A 11 44.24 -0.94 -4.04
N GLN A 12 43.12 -0.38 -3.60
CA GLN A 12 42.50 -0.70 -2.33
C GLN A 12 41.50 -1.83 -2.53
N ARG A 13 41.77 -2.98 -1.95
CA ARG A 13 40.84 -4.12 -1.94
C ARG A 13 39.89 -3.95 -0.73
N ILE A 14 38.61 -3.78 -1.01
CA ILE A 14 37.56 -3.73 -0.01
C ILE A 14 36.78 -5.03 -0.09
N THR A 15 36.61 -5.69 1.05
CA THR A 15 35.81 -6.92 1.15
C THR A 15 34.55 -6.59 1.94
N ALA A 16 33.37 -6.81 1.34
CA ALA A 16 32.10 -6.75 2.03
C ALA A 16 31.57 -8.19 2.19
N ASP A 17 31.38 -8.61 3.41
CA ASP A 17 30.86 -9.94 3.78
C ASP A 17 29.36 -9.93 4.10
N ARG A 18 28.79 -8.75 4.22
CA ARG A 18 27.37 -8.55 4.54
C ARG A 18 26.76 -7.50 3.62
N PHE A 19 25.58 -7.79 3.14
CA PHE A 19 24.82 -6.87 2.29
C PHE A 19 23.59 -6.36 3.06
N LEU A 20 23.55 -5.04 3.30
CA LEU A 20 22.54 -4.38 4.13
C LEU A 20 21.34 -3.86 3.32
N GLY A 21 21.36 -4.06 2.02
CA GLY A 21 20.30 -3.58 1.13
C GLY A 21 20.48 -2.13 0.68
N LEU A 22 19.37 -1.47 0.34
CA LEU A 22 19.36 -0.11 -0.20
C LEU A 22 19.40 0.92 0.93
N ASP A 23 20.41 1.80 0.92
CA ASP A 23 20.50 2.96 1.79
C ASP A 23 21.01 4.18 1.01
N ARG A 24 20.12 5.16 0.77
CA ARG A 24 20.42 6.38 0.01
C ARG A 24 20.96 7.52 0.86
N ARG A 25 21.08 7.34 2.17
CA ARG A 25 21.58 8.38 3.08
C ARG A 25 23.07 8.62 2.87
N GLY A 26 23.51 9.85 3.10
CA GLY A 26 24.94 10.14 3.15
C GLY A 26 25.61 9.43 4.32
N GLY A 27 26.76 8.76 4.09
CA GLY A 27 27.46 8.02 5.12
C GLY A 27 26.93 6.60 5.38
N SER A 28 26.26 6.01 4.40
CA SER A 28 25.80 4.62 4.45
C SER A 28 26.92 3.66 4.82
N PRO A 29 26.66 2.66 5.70
CA PRO A 29 27.66 1.69 6.11
C PRO A 29 28.14 0.82 4.95
N MET A 30 29.32 0.23 5.08
CA MET A 30 29.85 -0.70 4.10
C MET A 30 28.90 -1.90 3.93
N GLY A 31 28.66 -2.28 2.68
CA GLY A 31 27.67 -3.33 2.34
C GLY A 31 26.29 -2.80 1.99
N SER A 32 26.06 -1.49 2.12
CA SER A 32 24.84 -0.84 1.61
C SER A 32 25.03 -0.39 0.17
N PHE A 33 23.94 -0.41 -0.60
CA PHE A 33 23.90 0.08 -1.97
C PHE A 33 23.11 1.38 -2.05
N ARG A 34 23.60 2.33 -2.81
CA ARG A 34 22.87 3.59 -3.11
C ARG A 34 21.81 3.38 -4.18
N GLU A 35 22.07 2.45 -5.07
CA GLU A 35 21.16 2.03 -6.13
C GLU A 35 21.11 0.51 -6.17
N MET A 36 19.91 -0.03 -6.28
CA MET A 36 19.68 -1.46 -6.31
C MET A 36 18.47 -1.76 -7.18
N GLU A 37 18.65 -2.60 -8.18
CA GLU A 37 17.61 -2.98 -9.11
C GLU A 37 17.50 -4.50 -9.16
N ASN A 38 16.27 -5.03 -9.04
CA ASN A 38 15.95 -6.45 -9.08
C ASN A 38 16.68 -7.34 -8.06
N LEU A 39 17.23 -6.73 -7.01
CA LEU A 39 17.87 -7.42 -5.90
C LEU A 39 17.03 -7.28 -4.62
N TRP A 40 17.17 -8.26 -3.76
CA TRP A 40 16.42 -8.37 -2.52
C TRP A 40 17.34 -8.79 -1.37
N ALA A 41 17.29 -8.11 -0.25
CA ALA A 41 18.11 -8.38 0.93
C ALA A 41 17.35 -9.18 2.00
N GLY A 42 16.27 -9.88 1.64
CA GLY A 42 15.44 -10.63 2.58
C GLY A 42 16.11 -11.87 3.17
N GLY A 43 17.10 -12.44 2.47
CA GLY A 43 17.92 -13.57 2.93
C GLY A 43 19.18 -13.14 3.66
N TYR A 44 19.15 -12.01 4.41
CA TYR A 44 20.34 -11.51 5.13
C TYR A 44 21.20 -12.63 5.74
N PRO A 45 22.51 -12.61 5.55
CA PRO A 45 23.37 -11.55 4.99
C PRO A 45 23.62 -11.65 3.47
N VAL A 46 22.92 -12.50 2.77
CA VAL A 46 23.09 -12.76 1.35
C VAL A 46 22.10 -11.93 0.53
N MET A 47 22.54 -11.48 -0.63
CA MET A 47 21.66 -10.87 -1.62
C MET A 47 21.13 -11.91 -2.57
N GLU A 48 19.84 -11.83 -2.81
CA GLU A 48 19.13 -12.70 -3.74
C GLU A 48 18.50 -11.88 -4.87
N THR A 49 18.21 -12.51 -5.98
CA THR A 49 17.39 -11.90 -7.01
C THR A 49 15.97 -11.78 -6.53
N ARG A 50 15.33 -10.65 -6.82
CA ARG A 50 13.92 -10.47 -6.49
C ARG A 50 13.09 -11.58 -7.15
N PRO A 51 12.21 -12.26 -6.39
CA PRO A 51 11.32 -13.26 -6.95
C PRO A 51 10.38 -12.66 -8.00
N ALA A 52 9.92 -13.46 -8.94
CA ALA A 52 8.96 -13.05 -9.95
C ALA A 52 7.67 -12.57 -9.29
N ARG A 53 7.04 -11.56 -9.88
CA ARG A 53 5.74 -11.07 -9.45
C ARG A 53 4.67 -12.08 -9.86
N GLY A 54 3.88 -12.53 -8.90
CA GLY A 54 2.68 -13.32 -9.17
C GLY A 54 1.50 -12.41 -9.49
N VAL A 55 0.49 -12.98 -10.12
CA VAL A 55 -0.83 -12.36 -10.31
C VAL A 55 -1.72 -12.82 -9.16
N VAL A 56 -2.26 -11.88 -8.39
CA VAL A 56 -3.17 -12.16 -7.27
C VAL A 56 -4.61 -12.25 -7.76
N ALA A 57 -5.02 -11.33 -8.62
CA ALA A 57 -6.36 -11.28 -9.19
C ALA A 57 -6.34 -10.58 -10.56
N MET A 58 -7.29 -10.95 -11.40
CA MET A 58 -7.59 -10.23 -12.65
C MET A 58 -8.91 -9.51 -12.47
N LEU A 59 -8.87 -8.19 -12.53
CA LEU A 59 -10.04 -7.32 -12.35
C LEU A 59 -10.60 -6.95 -13.71
N LYS A 60 -11.91 -6.85 -13.80
CA LYS A 60 -12.60 -6.41 -15.03
C LYS A 60 -12.80 -4.90 -15.04
N GLU A 61 -13.24 -4.36 -13.93
CA GLU A 61 -13.59 -2.94 -13.76
C GLU A 61 -13.00 -2.45 -12.43
N PRO A 62 -11.66 -2.19 -12.36
CA PRO A 62 -11.01 -1.78 -11.13
C PRO A 62 -11.37 -0.35 -10.75
N HIS A 63 -11.99 -0.15 -9.59
CA HIS A 63 -12.41 1.15 -9.08
C HIS A 63 -11.73 1.60 -7.79
N GLY A 64 -10.89 0.79 -7.22
CA GLY A 64 -10.13 1.13 -6.03
C GLY A 64 -9.30 -0.02 -5.52
N LEU A 65 -8.14 0.30 -4.95
CA LEU A 65 -7.21 -0.66 -4.36
C LEU A 65 -6.59 -0.05 -3.11
N THR A 66 -6.55 -0.80 -2.04
CA THR A 66 -5.78 -0.46 -0.83
C THR A 66 -5.19 -1.74 -0.23
N CYS A 67 -4.19 -1.57 0.61
CA CYS A 67 -3.58 -2.66 1.35
C CYS A 67 -3.15 -2.14 2.72
N ARG A 68 -3.64 -2.74 3.78
CA ARG A 68 -3.16 -2.54 5.12
C ARG A 68 -2.65 -3.87 5.68
N ASP A 69 -3.55 -4.69 6.21
CA ASP A 69 -3.23 -6.03 6.71
C ASP A 69 -3.48 -7.09 5.63
N ALA A 70 -4.41 -6.82 4.73
CA ALA A 70 -4.75 -7.64 3.58
C ALA A 70 -5.03 -6.76 2.36
N PRO A 71 -4.88 -7.30 1.14
CA PRO A 71 -5.25 -6.59 -0.08
C PRO A 71 -6.78 -6.44 -0.15
N VAL A 72 -7.23 -5.22 -0.45
CA VAL A 72 -8.64 -4.87 -0.62
C VAL A 72 -8.80 -4.18 -1.97
N TRP A 73 -9.77 -4.60 -2.75
CA TRP A 73 -10.05 -4.01 -4.05
C TRP A 73 -11.54 -3.97 -4.36
N VAL A 74 -11.89 -3.06 -5.24
CA VAL A 74 -13.23 -2.94 -5.80
C VAL A 74 -13.19 -3.31 -7.27
N ASP A 75 -14.04 -4.24 -7.67
CA ASP A 75 -14.25 -4.63 -9.07
C ASP A 75 -15.72 -4.42 -9.43
N GLY A 76 -15.97 -3.42 -10.27
CA GLY A 76 -17.30 -2.91 -10.53
C GLY A 76 -18.00 -2.43 -9.27
N ARG A 77 -19.07 -3.09 -8.89
CA ARG A 77 -19.88 -2.76 -7.70
C ARG A 77 -19.60 -3.67 -6.49
N THR A 78 -18.57 -4.49 -6.58
CA THR A 78 -18.26 -5.50 -5.56
C THR A 78 -16.95 -5.20 -4.86
N LEU A 79 -16.97 -5.26 -3.53
CA LEU A 79 -15.77 -5.15 -2.70
C LEU A 79 -15.21 -6.55 -2.39
N PHE A 80 -13.91 -6.69 -2.52
CA PHE A 80 -13.16 -7.88 -2.15
C PHE A 80 -12.14 -7.55 -1.05
N ILE A 81 -12.10 -8.37 -0.02
CA ILE A 81 -11.13 -8.28 1.08
C ILE A 81 -10.39 -9.60 1.16
N ASN A 82 -9.07 -9.59 1.00
CA ASN A 82 -8.23 -10.78 0.97
C ASN A 82 -8.73 -11.88 0.01
N GLY A 83 -9.24 -11.47 -1.15
CA GLY A 83 -9.81 -12.40 -2.13
C GLY A 83 -11.23 -12.88 -1.87
N GLN A 84 -11.80 -12.56 -0.72
CA GLN A 84 -13.19 -12.90 -0.38
C GLN A 84 -14.14 -11.80 -0.85
N LYS A 85 -15.19 -12.20 -1.53
CA LYS A 85 -16.26 -11.30 -1.92
C LYS A 85 -17.10 -10.92 -0.71
N THR A 86 -17.36 -9.62 -0.54
CA THR A 86 -18.28 -9.12 0.50
C THR A 86 -19.71 -8.99 -0.03
N GLU A 87 -20.67 -8.94 0.87
CA GLU A 87 -22.09 -8.70 0.54
C GLU A 87 -22.39 -7.21 0.34
N LEU A 88 -21.43 -6.34 0.67
CA LEU A 88 -21.60 -4.91 0.54
C LEU A 88 -21.66 -4.50 -0.94
N VAL A 89 -22.81 -4.00 -1.37
CA VAL A 89 -23.01 -3.50 -2.73
C VAL A 89 -22.63 -2.03 -2.79
N LEU A 90 -21.77 -1.66 -3.74
CA LEU A 90 -21.32 -0.29 -3.98
C LEU A 90 -22.00 0.30 -5.22
N THR A 91 -21.94 1.62 -5.36
CA THR A 91 -22.27 2.29 -6.61
C THR A 91 -21.18 2.05 -7.64
N ASP A 92 -21.41 2.37 -8.89
CA ASP A 92 -20.37 2.32 -9.92
C ASP A 92 -19.42 3.52 -9.82
N GLY A 93 -18.20 3.37 -10.38
CA GLY A 93 -17.18 4.42 -10.46
C GLY A 93 -16.11 4.34 -9.36
N ASP A 94 -15.11 5.21 -9.49
CA ASP A 94 -13.92 5.21 -8.65
C ASP A 94 -14.21 5.39 -7.16
N LYS A 95 -13.48 4.63 -6.34
CA LYS A 95 -13.64 4.60 -4.89
C LYS A 95 -12.35 5.00 -4.19
N GLN A 96 -12.51 5.83 -3.16
CA GLN A 96 -11.47 6.05 -2.16
C GLN A 96 -11.71 5.13 -0.97
N LEU A 97 -10.72 4.31 -0.67
CA LEU A 97 -10.74 3.35 0.42
C LEU A 97 -9.84 3.87 1.54
N VAL A 98 -10.42 4.17 2.70
CA VAL A 98 -9.71 4.74 3.86
C VAL A 98 -9.85 3.80 5.05
N SER A 99 -8.72 3.31 5.58
CA SER A 99 -8.71 2.46 6.76
C SER A 99 -8.74 3.30 8.04
N MET A 100 -9.63 2.95 8.96
CA MET A 100 -9.76 3.57 10.27
C MET A 100 -9.94 2.48 11.35
N GLY A 101 -8.85 2.10 12.00
CA GLY A 101 -8.88 0.97 12.94
C GLY A 101 -9.26 -0.33 12.22
N ALA A 102 -10.25 -1.07 12.73
CA ALA A 102 -10.77 -2.27 12.11
C ALA A 102 -11.72 -1.97 10.94
N TYR A 103 -12.12 -0.73 10.75
CA TYR A 103 -13.09 -0.36 9.73
C TYR A 103 -12.42 0.17 8.47
N LEU A 104 -13.03 -0.16 7.35
CA LEU A 104 -12.72 0.41 6.03
C LEU A 104 -13.88 1.32 5.62
N LEU A 105 -13.58 2.59 5.36
CA LEU A 105 -14.51 3.59 4.87
C LEU A 105 -14.43 3.69 3.36
N ILE A 106 -15.57 3.81 2.70
CA ILE A 106 -15.68 3.78 1.24
C ILE A 106 -16.38 5.04 0.76
N TRP A 107 -15.65 5.86 0.02
CA TRP A 107 -16.15 7.08 -0.60
C TRP A 107 -16.24 6.94 -2.13
N PRO A 108 -17.21 7.57 -2.79
CA PRO A 108 -18.22 8.50 -2.27
C PRO A 108 -19.47 7.83 -1.68
N ASP A 109 -19.53 6.50 -1.62
CA ASP A 109 -20.71 5.72 -1.20
C ASP A 109 -21.11 5.96 0.26
N LYS A 110 -20.22 6.58 1.07
CA LYS A 110 -20.41 6.82 2.50
C LYS A 110 -20.79 5.54 3.25
N LYS A 111 -20.07 4.47 2.96
CA LYS A 111 -20.25 3.16 3.57
C LYS A 111 -19.03 2.75 4.38
N TYR A 112 -19.24 1.83 5.31
CA TYR A 112 -18.17 1.22 6.06
C TYR A 112 -18.34 -0.30 6.12
N ILE A 113 -17.26 -0.99 6.34
CA ILE A 113 -17.22 -2.43 6.61
C ILE A 113 -16.12 -2.72 7.62
N ASN A 114 -16.38 -3.65 8.53
CA ASN A 114 -15.37 -4.17 9.45
C ASN A 114 -14.51 -5.21 8.71
N THR A 115 -13.19 -4.99 8.67
CA THR A 115 -12.25 -5.89 7.99
C THR A 115 -11.99 -7.19 8.74
N GLN A 116 -12.35 -7.26 10.03
CA GLN A 116 -12.24 -8.46 10.85
C GLN A 116 -13.54 -9.28 10.86
N ASP A 117 -14.68 -8.60 10.68
CA ASP A 117 -15.99 -9.23 10.57
C ASP A 117 -16.74 -8.67 9.37
N LEU A 118 -16.72 -9.39 8.26
CA LEU A 118 -17.30 -8.94 6.99
C LEU A 118 -18.83 -8.89 7.01
N THR A 119 -19.47 -9.35 8.08
CA THR A 119 -20.93 -9.25 8.27
C THR A 119 -21.34 -7.91 8.88
N GLU A 120 -20.37 -7.21 9.49
CA GLU A 120 -20.58 -5.88 10.07
C GLU A 120 -20.27 -4.79 9.04
N TYR A 121 -21.30 -4.30 8.38
CA TYR A 121 -21.20 -3.19 7.42
C TYR A 121 -22.43 -2.29 7.48
N GLY A 122 -22.31 -1.06 6.98
CA GLY A 122 -23.41 -0.10 7.00
C GLY A 122 -23.12 1.20 6.28
N GLY A 123 -24.01 2.17 6.47
CA GLY A 123 -23.87 3.53 5.96
C GLY A 123 -23.33 4.47 7.02
N LEU A 124 -22.54 5.46 6.59
CA LEU A 124 -22.03 6.55 7.44
C LEU A 124 -23.01 7.72 7.53
N GLU A 125 -24.09 7.71 6.76
CA GLU A 125 -25.08 8.78 6.79
C GLU A 125 -25.94 8.68 8.04
N ASN A 126 -25.85 9.68 8.88
CA ASN A 126 -26.83 9.90 9.96
C ASN A 126 -27.93 10.82 9.44
N ARG A 127 -28.98 10.23 8.87
CA ARG A 127 -30.12 10.96 8.34
C ARG A 127 -31.37 10.60 9.09
N THR A 128 -31.95 11.61 9.74
CA THR A 128 -33.28 11.50 10.35
C THR A 128 -34.31 12.14 9.41
N VAL A 129 -35.35 11.40 9.05
CA VAL A 129 -36.48 11.93 8.27
C VAL A 129 -37.63 12.15 9.24
N SER A 130 -38.07 13.40 9.40
CA SER A 130 -39.29 13.74 10.12
C SER A 130 -40.49 13.67 9.19
N THR A 131 -41.53 12.97 9.60
CA THR A 131 -42.81 12.89 8.86
C THR A 131 -43.85 13.91 9.38
N GLY A 132 -43.50 14.78 10.28
CA GLY A 132 -44.37 15.81 10.87
C GLY A 132 -43.81 17.22 10.75
N GLU A 133 -44.57 18.20 11.19
CA GLU A 133 -44.07 19.58 11.30
C GLU A 133 -42.95 19.67 12.34
N VAL A 134 -41.88 20.33 11.96
CA VAL A 134 -40.73 20.58 12.85
C VAL A 134 -40.66 22.07 13.15
N THR A 135 -40.85 22.41 14.41
CA THR A 135 -40.67 23.78 14.91
C THR A 135 -39.25 23.95 15.41
N VAL A 136 -38.50 24.87 14.80
CA VAL A 136 -37.16 25.23 15.25
C VAL A 136 -37.22 26.55 16.01
N SER A 137 -36.88 26.56 17.29
CA SER A 137 -36.71 27.77 18.09
C SER A 137 -35.23 28.05 18.32
N LEU A 138 -34.81 29.28 18.01
CA LEU A 138 -33.48 29.77 18.32
C LEU A 138 -33.47 30.32 19.73
N CYS A 139 -32.71 29.72 20.63
CA CYS A 139 -32.43 30.31 21.95
C CYS A 139 -31.32 31.36 21.77
N ARG A 140 -31.60 32.56 22.30
CA ARG A 140 -30.67 33.68 22.33
C ARG A 140 -29.84 33.65 23.59
#